data_9cd3fbe649dd2f1c970c931741918131
#
_entry.id   9cd3fbe649dd2f1c970c931741918131
#
_cell.length_a   1.000
_cell.length_b   1.000
_cell.length_c   1.000
_cell.angle_alpha   90.00
_cell.angle_beta   90.00
_cell.angle_gamma   90.00
#
_symmetry.space_group_name_H-M   'P 1'
#
loop_
_entity.id
_entity.type
_entity.pdbx_description
1 polymer ?
#
loop_
_entity_poly.entity_id
_entity_poly.type
_entity_poly.pdbx_seq_one_letter_code
_entity_poly.pdbx_strand_id
1 'polypeptide(L)'
;MQIRILSGADVRAAIDMPTAIDAMRVAFGALADGRAEVPVRLALETPHGVSLFMPAHLTGVGPSGGRREGAVDEIAGAKVVSVNPGNSRRGLPAIHGAVLALDPETGRLLALMDGTWLTALRTGAVGGLAADLLSRADARVVALFG
;
A
#
# COMPACT_ATOMS: atom_id res chain seq x y z
N MET A 1 -2.69 -6.26 24.92
CA MET A 1 -2.62 -6.38 23.45
C MET A 1 -1.25 -5.84 23.01
N GLN A 2 -0.51 -6.55 22.18
CA GLN A 2 0.81 -6.11 21.69
C GLN A 2 0.65 -5.65 20.24
N ILE A 3 0.99 -4.39 19.95
CA ILE A 3 0.88 -3.77 18.62
C ILE A 3 2.27 -3.27 18.23
N ARG A 4 2.68 -3.49 17.00
CA ARG A 4 3.89 -2.89 16.43
C ARG A 4 3.56 -1.50 15.89
N ILE A 5 4.33 -0.50 16.27
CA ILE A 5 4.24 0.85 15.70
C ILE A 5 5.50 1.07 14.87
N LEU A 6 5.32 1.29 13.55
CA LEU A 6 6.42 1.47 12.61
C LEU A 6 6.40 2.91 12.07
N SER A 7 7.48 3.63 12.34
CA SER A 7 7.71 4.97 11.79
C SER A 7 8.00 4.91 10.28
N GLY A 8 7.99 6.05 9.60
CA GLY A 8 8.41 6.13 8.21
C GLY A 8 9.87 5.68 7.97
N ALA A 9 10.74 5.82 8.98
CA ALA A 9 12.11 5.32 8.92
C ALA A 9 12.13 3.77 8.99
N ASP A 10 11.32 3.17 9.86
CA ASP A 10 11.22 1.71 9.97
C ASP A 10 10.66 1.10 8.69
N VAL A 11 9.59 1.68 8.14
CA VAL A 11 9.00 1.24 6.86
C VAL A 11 10.02 1.34 5.72
N ARG A 12 10.80 2.43 5.69
CA ARG A 12 11.82 2.66 4.66
C ARG A 12 12.97 1.66 4.76
N ALA A 13 13.34 1.26 5.96
CA ALA A 13 14.38 0.26 6.20
C ALA A 13 13.91 -1.17 5.90
N ALA A 14 12.60 -1.43 6.00
CA ALA A 14 12.02 -2.77 5.87
C ALA A 14 11.75 -3.19 4.42
N ILE A 15 11.56 -2.25 3.49
CA ILE A 15 11.14 -2.56 2.11
C ILE A 15 11.83 -1.64 1.11
N ASP A 16 12.49 -2.23 0.13
CA ASP A 16 13.09 -1.54 -1.02
C ASP A 16 12.14 -1.53 -2.25
N MET A 17 12.54 -0.83 -3.30
CA MET A 17 11.72 -0.71 -4.51
C MET A 17 11.53 -2.05 -5.25
N PRO A 18 12.54 -2.90 -5.45
CA PRO A 18 12.34 -4.22 -6.06
C PRO A 18 11.29 -5.05 -5.32
N THR A 19 11.41 -5.16 -4.00
CA THR A 19 10.44 -5.87 -3.15
C THR A 19 9.04 -5.26 -3.24
N ALA A 20 8.94 -3.93 -3.33
CA ALA A 20 7.67 -3.25 -3.50
C ALA A 20 7.03 -3.53 -4.87
N ILE A 21 7.82 -3.62 -5.96
CA ILE A 21 7.34 -3.99 -7.31
C ILE A 21 6.80 -5.42 -7.29
N ASP A 22 7.51 -6.36 -6.68
CA ASP A 22 7.06 -7.75 -6.55
C ASP A 22 5.78 -7.85 -5.73
N ALA A 23 5.67 -7.11 -4.64
CA ALA A 23 4.43 -7.05 -3.86
C ALA A 23 3.25 -6.49 -4.67
N MET A 24 3.48 -5.48 -5.53
CA MET A 24 2.43 -4.97 -6.43
C MET A 24 2.04 -5.99 -7.49
N ARG A 25 2.98 -6.75 -8.04
CA ARG A 25 2.71 -7.85 -8.98
C ARG A 25 1.78 -8.89 -8.35
N VAL A 26 2.06 -9.30 -7.11
CA VAL A 26 1.23 -10.24 -6.35
C VAL A 26 -0.16 -9.65 -6.08
N ALA A 27 -0.24 -8.39 -5.64
CA ALA A 27 -1.50 -7.75 -5.31
C ALA A 27 -2.42 -7.58 -6.54
N PHE A 28 -1.88 -7.16 -7.68
CA PHE A 28 -2.66 -7.06 -8.92
C PHE A 28 -3.03 -8.42 -9.49
N GLY A 29 -2.16 -9.42 -9.37
CA GLY A 29 -2.50 -10.81 -9.71
C GLY A 29 -3.66 -11.33 -8.85
N ALA A 30 -3.60 -11.12 -7.54
CA ALA A 30 -4.68 -11.51 -6.64
C ALA A 30 -6.00 -10.81 -6.98
N LEU A 31 -5.95 -9.53 -7.34
CA LEU A 31 -7.13 -8.77 -7.77
C LEU A 31 -7.72 -9.32 -9.08
N ALA A 32 -6.88 -9.62 -10.07
CA ALA A 32 -7.31 -10.18 -11.35
C ALA A 32 -7.92 -11.58 -11.20
N ASP A 33 -7.41 -12.38 -10.24
CA ASP A 33 -7.89 -13.73 -9.95
C ASP A 33 -9.13 -13.75 -9.02
N GLY A 34 -9.65 -12.60 -8.59
CA GLY A 34 -10.77 -12.52 -7.65
C GLY A 34 -10.42 -12.93 -6.21
N ARG A 35 -9.13 -12.95 -5.87
CA ARG A 35 -8.61 -13.26 -4.52
C ARG A 35 -8.35 -12.03 -3.65
N ALA A 36 -8.70 -10.86 -4.14
CA ALA A 36 -8.62 -9.60 -3.40
C ALA A 36 -9.99 -8.93 -3.34
N GLU A 37 -10.41 -8.59 -2.13
CA GLU A 37 -11.57 -7.75 -1.88
C GLU A 37 -11.07 -6.33 -1.54
N VAL A 38 -11.40 -5.38 -2.41
CA VAL A 38 -11.01 -3.98 -2.26
C VAL A 38 -12.25 -3.12 -2.43
N PRO A 39 -13.01 -2.88 -1.35
CA PRO A 39 -14.21 -2.06 -1.40
C PRO A 39 -13.92 -0.63 -1.89
N VAL A 40 -14.93 0.01 -2.45
CA VAL A 40 -14.83 1.42 -2.82
C VAL A 40 -14.47 2.25 -1.59
N ARG A 41 -13.43 3.07 -1.72
CA ARG A 41 -12.97 3.94 -0.64
C ARG A 41 -14.08 4.86 -0.14
N LEU A 42 -14.17 5.00 1.17
CA LEU A 42 -15.01 6.01 1.81
C LEU A 42 -14.23 7.33 1.85
N ALA A 43 -14.84 8.41 1.36
CA ALA A 43 -14.30 9.75 1.46
C ALA A 43 -15.04 10.54 2.55
N LEU A 44 -14.28 11.16 3.44
CA LEU A 44 -14.75 12.14 4.41
C LEU A 44 -14.20 13.50 4.01
N GLU A 45 -15.07 14.34 3.47
CA GLU A 45 -14.72 15.70 3.07
C GLU A 45 -14.84 16.67 4.25
N THR A 46 -13.91 17.63 4.32
CA THR A 46 -13.92 18.71 5.28
C THR A 46 -13.59 20.02 4.57
N PRO A 47 -13.84 21.19 5.16
CA PRO A 47 -13.43 22.48 4.58
C PRO A 47 -11.92 22.60 4.31
N HIS A 48 -11.11 21.69 4.86
CA HIS A 48 -9.64 21.77 4.78
C HIS A 48 -9.03 20.73 3.85
N GLY A 49 -9.80 19.71 3.44
CA GLY A 49 -9.31 18.62 2.60
C GLY A 49 -10.19 17.39 2.69
N VAL A 50 -9.65 16.24 2.28
CA VAL A 50 -10.37 14.97 2.27
C VAL A 50 -9.56 13.88 2.97
N SER A 51 -10.24 13.04 3.75
CA SER A 51 -9.69 11.81 4.32
C SER A 51 -10.33 10.60 3.65
N LEU A 52 -9.50 9.67 3.18
CA LEU A 52 -9.92 8.46 2.48
C LEU A 52 -9.67 7.23 3.36
N PHE A 53 -10.68 6.40 3.53
CA PHE A 53 -10.61 5.13 4.24
C PHE A 53 -10.65 4.00 3.23
N MET A 54 -9.62 3.18 3.21
CA MET A 54 -9.34 2.23 2.14
C MET A 54 -9.03 0.85 2.74
N PRO A 55 -10.05 0.04 3.07
CA PRO A 55 -9.84 -1.33 3.51
C PRO A 55 -9.47 -2.23 2.34
N ALA A 56 -8.79 -3.34 2.64
CA ALA A 56 -8.51 -4.40 1.68
C ALA A 56 -8.31 -5.73 2.41
N HIS A 57 -8.70 -6.81 1.74
CA HIS A 57 -8.46 -8.18 2.15
C HIS A 57 -7.96 -8.99 0.95
N LEU A 58 -6.94 -9.80 1.14
CA LEU A 58 -6.35 -10.66 0.12
C LEU A 58 -6.23 -12.09 0.66
N THR A 59 -6.52 -13.07 -0.18
CA THR A 59 -6.36 -14.50 0.13
C THR A 59 -5.34 -15.17 -0.79
N GLY A 60 -4.73 -16.27 -0.34
CA GLY A 60 -3.75 -17.03 -1.12
C GLY A 60 -2.47 -16.25 -1.41
N VAL A 61 -2.10 -15.33 -0.54
CA VAL A 61 -0.86 -14.53 -0.60
C VAL A 61 -0.09 -14.76 0.70
N GLY A 62 1.00 -15.52 0.64
CA GLY A 62 1.87 -15.71 1.81
C GLY A 62 2.66 -14.46 2.16
N PRO A 63 3.27 -14.42 3.38
CA PRO A 63 4.06 -13.29 3.87
C PRO A 63 5.22 -12.87 2.96
N SER A 64 5.62 -13.74 2.05
CA SER A 64 6.70 -13.52 1.06
C SER A 64 6.16 -13.37 -0.36
N GLY A 65 4.85 -13.17 -0.55
CA GLY A 65 4.25 -13.10 -1.88
C GLY A 65 4.17 -14.45 -2.61
N GLY A 66 4.58 -15.54 -1.98
CA GLY A 66 4.58 -16.90 -2.51
C GLY A 66 3.43 -17.73 -1.95
N ARG A 67 2.88 -18.60 -2.79
CA ARG A 67 1.89 -19.60 -2.38
C ARG A 67 2.56 -20.64 -1.49
N ARG A 68 2.20 -20.71 -0.21
CA ARG A 68 2.54 -21.86 0.64
C ARG A 68 1.41 -22.89 0.56
N GLU A 69 1.74 -24.09 0.16
CA GLU A 69 0.80 -25.21 0.18
C GLU A 69 0.34 -25.46 1.63
N GLY A 70 -0.96 -25.35 1.90
CA GLY A 70 -1.57 -25.70 3.18
C GLY A 70 -1.74 -24.57 4.22
N ALA A 71 -1.30 -23.35 3.94
CA ALA A 71 -1.61 -22.19 4.79
C ALA A 71 -2.70 -21.33 4.14
N VAL A 72 -3.71 -20.94 4.89
CA VAL A 72 -4.62 -19.86 4.50
C VAL A 72 -3.87 -18.56 4.71
N ASP A 73 -3.04 -18.22 3.73
CA ASP A 73 -2.28 -16.97 3.76
C ASP A 73 -3.22 -15.82 3.40
N GLU A 74 -3.67 -15.14 4.40
CA GLU A 74 -4.56 -14.00 4.28
C GLU A 74 -3.87 -12.73 4.77
N ILE A 75 -4.19 -11.62 4.12
CA ILE A 75 -3.77 -10.29 4.54
C ILE A 75 -5.01 -9.41 4.64
N ALA A 76 -5.23 -8.83 5.80
CA ALA A 76 -6.29 -7.86 6.02
C ALA A 76 -5.68 -6.55 6.53
N GLY A 77 -6.27 -5.43 6.10
CA GLY A 77 -5.80 -4.13 6.59
C GLY A 77 -6.62 -2.97 6.05
N ALA A 78 -6.23 -1.78 6.49
CA ALA A 78 -6.82 -0.55 6.00
C ALA A 78 -5.77 0.56 5.93
N LYS A 79 -5.86 1.40 4.90
CA LYS A 79 -5.14 2.65 4.83
C LYS A 79 -6.08 3.81 5.06
N VAL A 80 -5.69 4.72 5.95
CA VAL A 80 -6.28 6.04 6.08
C VAL A 80 -5.30 7.05 5.51
N VAL A 81 -5.73 7.88 4.55
CA VAL A 81 -4.89 8.92 3.97
C VAL A 81 -5.68 10.22 3.89
N SER A 82 -5.10 11.30 4.40
CA SER A 82 -5.68 12.63 4.35
C SER A 82 -4.89 13.51 3.38
N VAL A 83 -5.60 14.25 2.54
CA VAL A 83 -5.04 15.22 1.59
C VAL A 83 -5.53 16.61 1.98
N ASN A 84 -4.62 17.43 2.47
CA ASN A 84 -4.88 18.78 2.94
C ASN A 84 -3.99 19.78 2.19
N PRO A 85 -4.42 20.33 1.06
CA PRO A 85 -3.59 21.21 0.21
C PRO A 85 -3.06 22.46 0.94
N GLY A 86 -3.80 22.94 1.93
CA GLY A 86 -3.41 24.10 2.76
C GLY A 86 -2.22 23.88 3.70
N ASN A 87 -1.78 22.61 3.87
CA ASN A 87 -0.69 22.28 4.79
C ASN A 87 0.66 22.86 4.35
N SER A 88 0.89 23.05 3.06
CA SER A 88 2.11 23.66 2.54
C SER A 88 2.39 25.05 3.15
N ARG A 89 1.33 25.84 3.39
CA ARG A 89 1.43 27.14 4.05
C ARG A 89 1.81 27.06 5.54
N ARG A 90 1.71 25.87 6.12
CA ARG A 90 2.04 25.59 7.53
C ARG A 90 3.36 24.83 7.67
N GLY A 91 4.10 24.63 6.56
CA GLY A 91 5.31 23.83 6.55
C GLY A 91 5.07 22.32 6.79
N LEU A 92 3.83 21.84 6.58
CA LEU A 92 3.45 20.44 6.75
C LEU A 92 3.27 19.77 5.38
N PRO A 93 3.49 18.44 5.28
CA PRO A 93 3.14 17.69 4.09
C PRO A 93 1.66 17.82 3.75
N ALA A 94 1.34 17.92 2.45
CA ALA A 94 -0.04 17.96 1.99
C ALA A 94 -0.77 16.61 2.21
N ILE A 95 -0.01 15.53 2.29
CA ILE A 95 -0.53 14.16 2.45
C ILE A 95 0.00 13.57 3.75
N HIS A 96 -0.90 13.05 4.56
CA HIS A 96 -0.59 12.22 5.73
C HIS A 96 -1.32 10.90 5.61
N GLY A 97 -0.67 9.82 6.00
CA GLY A 97 -1.27 8.49 5.91
C GLY A 97 -0.86 7.58 7.05
N ALA A 98 -1.76 6.68 7.39
CA ALA A 98 -1.52 5.56 8.30
C ALA A 98 -2.03 4.26 7.66
N VAL A 99 -1.33 3.15 7.91
CA VAL A 99 -1.73 1.82 7.48
C VAL A 99 -1.88 0.93 8.69
N LEU A 100 -3.01 0.25 8.79
CA LEU A 100 -3.35 -0.75 9.78
C LEU A 100 -3.17 -2.13 9.16
N ALA A 101 -2.42 -3.02 9.83
CA ALA A 101 -2.38 -4.44 9.50
C ALA A 101 -3.19 -5.20 10.56
N LEU A 102 -4.11 -6.03 10.11
CA LEU A 102 -5.02 -6.81 10.94
C LEU A 102 -4.70 -8.29 10.79
N ASP A 103 -4.90 -9.02 11.85
CA ASP A 103 -4.98 -10.46 11.83
C ASP A 103 -6.36 -10.85 11.27
N PRO A 104 -6.45 -11.49 10.10
CA PRO A 104 -7.73 -11.75 9.44
C PRO A 104 -8.59 -12.76 10.22
N GLU A 105 -7.98 -13.68 10.98
CA GLU A 105 -8.70 -14.70 11.74
C GLU A 105 -9.32 -14.12 13.03
N THR A 106 -8.59 -13.26 13.73
CA THR A 106 -9.00 -12.77 15.05
C THR A 106 -9.44 -11.31 15.07
N GLY A 107 -9.20 -10.56 13.99
CA GLY A 107 -9.46 -9.13 13.91
C GLY A 107 -8.50 -8.27 14.74
N ARG A 108 -7.45 -8.86 15.34
CA ARG A 108 -6.50 -8.11 16.17
C ARG A 108 -5.69 -7.15 15.31
N LEU A 109 -5.46 -5.94 15.84
CA LEU A 109 -4.49 -5.02 15.27
C LEU A 109 -3.06 -5.55 15.51
N LEU A 110 -2.35 -5.87 14.44
CA LEU A 110 -0.97 -6.37 14.45
C LEU A 110 0.04 -5.23 14.37
N ALA A 111 -0.22 -4.24 13.50
CA ALA A 111 0.67 -3.11 13.31
C ALA A 111 -0.07 -1.85 12.90
N LEU A 112 0.50 -0.70 13.30
CA LEU A 112 0.21 0.62 12.81
C LEU A 112 1.48 1.18 12.17
N MET A 113 1.41 1.58 10.90
CA MET A 113 2.57 2.00 10.11
C MET A 113 2.38 3.42 9.54
N ASP A 114 3.47 4.15 9.36
CA ASP A 114 3.45 5.35 8.54
C ASP A 114 2.99 5.02 7.12
N GLY A 115 1.90 5.64 6.71
CA GLY A 115 1.31 5.45 5.39
C GLY A 115 1.76 6.50 4.38
N THR A 116 2.42 7.57 4.80
CA THR A 116 2.85 8.66 3.92
C THR A 116 3.94 8.16 2.97
N TRP A 117 5.01 7.62 3.53
CA TRP A 117 6.08 7.01 2.75
C TRP A 117 5.59 5.79 1.96
N LEU A 118 4.84 4.91 2.59
CA LEU A 118 4.32 3.69 1.95
C LEU A 118 3.42 4.03 0.74
N THR A 119 2.64 5.11 0.81
CA THR A 119 1.82 5.58 -0.31
C THR A 119 2.68 6.01 -1.49
N ALA A 120 3.78 6.72 -1.27
CA ALA A 120 4.71 7.12 -2.33
C ALA A 120 5.43 5.90 -2.93
N LEU A 121 5.98 5.02 -2.07
CA LEU A 121 6.69 3.82 -2.48
C LEU A 121 5.82 2.90 -3.35
N ARG A 122 4.59 2.56 -2.91
CA ARG A 122 3.69 1.69 -3.66
C ARG A 122 3.27 2.30 -5.00
N THR A 123 3.14 3.64 -5.06
CA THR A 123 2.78 4.33 -6.30
C THR A 123 3.92 4.26 -7.32
N GLY A 124 5.15 4.49 -6.87
CA GLY A 124 6.33 4.29 -7.70
C GLY A 124 6.49 2.83 -8.14
N ALA A 125 6.23 1.88 -7.25
CA ALA A 125 6.28 0.45 -7.56
C ALA A 125 5.26 0.03 -8.62
N VAL A 126 4.04 0.58 -8.61
CA VAL A 126 3.04 0.36 -9.67
C VAL A 126 3.54 0.90 -11.01
N GLY A 127 4.14 2.09 -11.03
CA GLY A 127 4.74 2.65 -12.24
C GLY A 127 5.89 1.79 -12.76
N GLY A 128 6.75 1.32 -11.87
CA GLY A 128 7.84 0.39 -12.21
C GLY A 128 7.34 -0.93 -12.77
N LEU A 129 6.32 -1.52 -12.14
CA LEU A 129 5.68 -2.76 -12.61
C LEU A 129 5.04 -2.56 -14.00
N ALA A 130 4.34 -1.45 -14.21
CA ALA A 130 3.74 -1.14 -15.50
C ALA A 130 4.79 -0.96 -16.59
N ALA A 131 5.89 -0.28 -16.29
CA ALA A 131 7.01 -0.14 -17.22
C ALA A 131 7.63 -1.51 -17.57
N ASP A 132 7.85 -2.36 -16.57
CA ASP A 132 8.39 -3.72 -16.78
C ASP A 132 7.50 -4.59 -17.67
N LEU A 133 6.20 -4.55 -17.46
CA LEU A 133 5.24 -5.42 -18.16
C LEU A 133 4.82 -4.89 -19.54
N LEU A 134 4.79 -3.58 -19.72
CA LEU A 134 4.16 -2.96 -20.90
C LEU A 134 5.16 -2.29 -21.84
N SER A 135 6.42 -2.09 -21.43
CA SER A 135 7.42 -1.54 -22.33
C SER A 135 7.93 -2.58 -23.32
N ARG A 136 8.49 -2.12 -24.42
CA ARG A 136 9.20 -3.00 -25.37
C ARG A 136 10.45 -3.56 -24.69
N ALA A 137 10.82 -4.79 -25.00
CA ALA A 137 11.98 -5.46 -24.43
C ALA A 137 13.32 -4.74 -24.69
N ASP A 138 13.40 -3.94 -25.75
CA ASP A 138 14.57 -3.14 -26.12
C ASP A 138 14.56 -1.71 -25.58
N ALA A 139 13.54 -1.31 -24.79
CA ALA A 139 13.47 0.00 -24.18
C ALA A 139 14.65 0.26 -23.22
N ARG A 140 15.26 1.43 -23.30
CA ARG A 140 16.42 1.82 -22.49
C ARG A 140 16.24 3.18 -21.82
N VAL A 141 15.17 3.88 -22.13
CA VAL A 141 14.91 5.23 -21.63
C VAL A 141 13.49 5.29 -21.08
N VAL A 142 13.36 5.85 -19.88
CA VAL A 142 12.07 6.18 -19.26
C VAL A 142 11.99 7.69 -19.13
N ALA A 143 10.89 8.28 -19.59
CA ALA A 143 10.58 9.69 -19.39
C ALA A 143 9.51 9.81 -18.29
N LEU A 144 9.80 10.64 -17.28
CA LEU A 144 8.89 10.92 -16.16
C LEU A 144 8.39 12.36 -16.30
N PHE A 145 7.07 12.53 -16.31
CA PHE A 145 6.40 13.82 -16.36
C PHE A 145 5.60 14.08 -15.09
N GLY A 146 5.73 15.27 -14.50
CA GLY A 146 5.03 15.68 -13.28
C GLY A 146 5.91 15.97 -12.08
#